data_4df00b6ed2aaa608b74adac66cef3d8e
#
_entry.id   4df00b6ed2aaa608b74adac66cef3d8e
#
_cell.length_a   1.000
_cell.length_b   1.000
_cell.length_c   1.000
_cell.angle_alpha   90.00
_cell.angle_beta   90.00
_cell.angle_gamma   90.00
#
_symmetry.space_group_name_H-M   'P 1'
#
loop_
_entity.id
_entity.type
_entity.pdbx_description
1 polymer ?
#
loop_
_entity_poly.entity_id
_entity_poly.type
_entity_poly.pdbx_seq_one_letter_code
_entity_poly.pdbx_strand_id
1 'polypeptide(L)'
;MKLYHYTKFSNFCSIWIQQKLKFSEWTNSNDVYEREKIYNFTQHSKEYKGKMFTSEVFHQFVQNVYKEVEHYKQISFCLDYEEFEGYASPMMWGHYARDYQRSGVCLEIDSSKIKFPQIPKIYRKKVSYRKNLTPTHVGGVDAEMKNAAELFVVKNRNNLFFKKHWHWKYENEYRIVSKECEELDISGAITSVYVLGEDNVTLQSISHIIMDSEKVGFLNVGGLRSLKLNSMNLYEYNSIQEEIKYINEKGGLS
;
A
#
# COMPACT_ATOMS: atom_id res chain seq x y z
N MET A 1 -6.33 -14.07 -2.80
CA MET A 1 -6.04 -13.44 -1.48
C MET A 1 -6.60 -12.04 -1.52
N LYS A 2 -7.33 -11.63 -0.48
CA LYS A 2 -7.83 -10.27 -0.35
C LYS A 2 -6.70 -9.33 0.07
N LEU A 3 -6.63 -8.18 -0.60
CA LEU A 3 -5.73 -7.07 -0.28
C LEU A 3 -6.57 -5.83 -0.06
N TYR A 4 -6.23 -5.02 0.94
CA TYR A 4 -6.99 -3.81 1.28
C TYR A 4 -6.12 -2.58 1.10
N HIS A 5 -6.56 -1.66 0.24
CA HIS A 5 -5.83 -0.42 -0.04
C HIS A 5 -6.63 0.78 0.47
N TYR A 6 -6.10 1.42 1.51
CA TYR A 6 -6.68 2.62 2.10
C TYR A 6 -6.20 3.86 1.36
N THR A 7 -7.11 4.74 1.03
CA THR A 7 -6.78 5.95 0.27
C THR A 7 -7.73 7.10 0.55
N LYS A 8 -7.31 8.32 0.25
CA LYS A 8 -8.16 9.50 0.28
C LYS A 8 -9.21 9.45 -0.83
N PHE A 9 -10.35 10.11 -0.61
CA PHE A 9 -11.42 10.16 -1.62
C PHE A 9 -10.95 10.70 -2.97
N SER A 10 -10.14 11.76 -2.97
CA SER A 10 -9.59 12.33 -4.20
C SER A 10 -8.77 11.33 -5.03
N ASN A 11 -7.97 10.52 -4.35
CA ASN A 11 -7.19 9.47 -5.01
C ASN A 11 -8.08 8.32 -5.49
N PHE A 12 -9.12 7.98 -4.71
CA PHE A 12 -10.09 6.95 -5.12
C PHE A 12 -10.71 7.26 -6.49
N CYS A 13 -11.15 8.49 -6.73
CA CYS A 13 -11.71 8.88 -8.02
C CYS A 13 -10.75 8.58 -9.18
N SER A 14 -9.49 8.93 -9.02
CA SER A 14 -8.45 8.64 -10.02
C SER A 14 -8.22 7.13 -10.20
N ILE A 15 -8.11 6.39 -9.10
CA ILE A 15 -7.91 4.93 -9.11
C ILE A 15 -9.10 4.25 -9.79
N TRP A 16 -10.32 4.68 -9.47
CA TRP A 16 -11.54 4.10 -10.03
C TRP A 16 -11.65 4.28 -11.55
N ILE A 17 -11.39 5.50 -12.03
CA ILE A 17 -11.45 5.82 -13.47
C ILE A 17 -10.34 5.12 -14.24
N GLN A 18 -9.12 5.16 -13.72
CA GLN A 18 -7.95 4.62 -14.41
C GLN A 18 -7.77 3.11 -14.21
N GLN A 19 -8.42 2.53 -13.19
CA GLN A 19 -8.23 1.14 -12.77
C GLN A 19 -6.76 0.80 -12.50
N LYS A 20 -6.02 1.77 -11.91
CA LYS A 20 -4.59 1.65 -11.63
C LYS A 20 -4.24 2.18 -10.26
N LEU A 21 -3.25 1.56 -9.62
CA LEU A 21 -2.60 2.07 -8.42
C LEU A 21 -1.21 2.62 -8.77
N LYS A 22 -0.91 3.83 -8.34
CA LYS A 22 0.43 4.43 -8.49
C LYS A 22 1.38 3.88 -7.43
N PHE A 23 2.60 3.59 -7.83
CA PHE A 23 3.67 3.33 -6.88
C PHE A 23 4.10 4.63 -6.21
N SER A 24 4.25 4.60 -4.90
CA SER A 24 4.68 5.73 -4.07
C SER A 24 6.16 5.65 -3.75
N GLU A 25 6.82 6.78 -3.68
CA GLU A 25 8.20 6.88 -3.22
C GLU A 25 8.29 6.63 -1.71
N TRP A 26 9.44 6.16 -1.25
CA TRP A 26 9.71 5.91 0.17
C TRP A 26 9.59 7.16 1.04
N THR A 27 9.89 8.33 0.48
CA THR A 27 9.75 9.63 1.15
C THR A 27 8.34 9.95 1.59
N ASN A 28 7.33 9.27 1.01
CA ASN A 28 5.91 9.40 1.37
C ASN A 28 5.48 8.43 2.49
N SER A 29 6.40 7.62 3.03
CA SER A 29 6.09 6.71 4.13
C SER A 29 5.81 7.46 5.43
N ASN A 30 4.81 6.98 6.20
CA ASN A 30 4.56 7.46 7.57
C ASN A 30 5.62 6.93 8.56
N ASP A 31 6.30 5.85 8.23
CA ASP A 31 7.40 5.34 9.04
C ASP A 31 8.66 6.18 8.83
N VAL A 32 9.07 6.86 9.88
CA VAL A 32 10.29 7.69 9.90
C VAL A 32 11.54 6.90 9.49
N TYR A 33 11.65 5.64 9.89
CA TYR A 33 12.79 4.79 9.52
C TYR A 33 12.84 4.51 8.02
N GLU A 34 11.69 4.36 7.39
CA GLU A 34 11.60 4.20 5.93
C GLU A 34 11.83 5.53 5.21
N ARG A 35 11.15 6.59 5.65
CA ARG A 35 11.22 7.91 5.02
C ARG A 35 12.63 8.49 5.05
N GLU A 36 13.29 8.41 6.20
CA GLU A 36 14.66 8.92 6.38
C GLU A 36 15.72 7.89 5.99
N LYS A 37 15.30 6.72 5.47
CA LYS A 37 16.21 5.64 5.06
C LYS A 37 17.22 5.26 6.13
N ILE A 38 16.76 5.18 7.39
CA ILE A 38 17.59 4.82 8.53
C ILE A 38 17.90 3.31 8.46
N TYR A 39 18.77 2.92 7.56
CA TYR A 39 19.28 1.56 7.49
C TYR A 39 20.54 1.44 8.34
N ASN A 40 20.54 0.46 9.22
CA ASN A 40 21.72 0.14 9.99
C ASN A 40 22.64 -0.74 9.14
N PHE A 41 23.66 -0.15 8.55
CA PHE A 41 24.70 -0.89 7.82
C PHE A 41 25.89 -1.14 8.72
N THR A 42 26.37 -2.38 8.74
CA THR A 42 27.60 -2.73 9.44
C THR A 42 28.58 -3.39 8.49
N GLN A 43 29.82 -3.03 8.63
CA GLN A 43 30.93 -3.65 7.91
C GLN A 43 31.23 -5.01 8.56
N HIS A 44 31.16 -6.10 7.79
CA HIS A 44 31.39 -7.45 8.31
C HIS A 44 32.85 -7.92 8.18
N SER A 45 33.57 -7.39 7.21
CA SER A 45 35.01 -7.68 7.06
C SER A 45 35.77 -6.45 6.57
N LYS A 46 37.00 -6.32 7.04
CA LYS A 46 37.91 -5.26 6.60
C LYS A 46 38.53 -5.54 5.22
N GLU A 47 38.34 -6.74 4.69
CA GLU A 47 39.00 -7.18 3.46
C GLU A 47 38.03 -8.00 2.59
N TYR A 48 38.05 -7.73 1.28
CA TYR A 48 37.33 -8.49 0.27
C TYR A 48 38.26 -8.77 -0.91
N LYS A 49 38.49 -10.05 -1.22
CA LYS A 49 39.39 -10.49 -2.30
C LYS A 49 40.79 -9.85 -2.24
N GLY A 50 41.37 -9.69 -1.04
CA GLY A 50 42.70 -9.12 -0.86
C GLY A 50 42.75 -7.57 -0.94
N LYS A 51 41.60 -6.89 -1.06
CA LYS A 51 41.51 -5.41 -1.02
C LYS A 51 40.95 -4.94 0.32
N MET A 52 41.60 -3.93 0.89
CA MET A 52 41.13 -3.29 2.13
C MET A 52 39.84 -2.53 1.87
N PHE A 53 38.81 -2.84 2.65
CA PHE A 53 37.55 -2.09 2.68
C PHE A 53 37.72 -0.93 3.67
N THR A 54 38.29 0.18 3.22
CA THR A 54 38.52 1.37 4.05
C THR A 54 37.20 2.00 4.50
N SER A 55 37.23 2.84 5.54
CA SER A 55 36.06 3.57 5.99
C SER A 55 35.49 4.47 4.89
N GLU A 56 36.32 5.06 4.06
CA GLU A 56 35.89 5.89 2.93
C GLU A 56 35.15 5.09 1.87
N VAL A 57 35.71 3.97 1.46
CA VAL A 57 35.08 3.04 0.48
C VAL A 57 33.75 2.52 1.04
N PHE A 58 33.69 2.20 2.33
CA PHE A 58 32.44 1.81 2.99
C PHE A 58 31.38 2.92 2.94
N HIS A 59 31.73 4.14 3.33
CA HIS A 59 30.79 5.28 3.29
C HIS A 59 30.30 5.56 1.88
N GLN A 60 31.21 5.60 0.90
CA GLN A 60 30.84 5.81 -0.51
C GLN A 60 29.92 4.70 -1.02
N PHE A 61 30.21 3.46 -0.69
CA PHE A 61 29.36 2.33 -1.05
C PHE A 61 27.95 2.45 -0.43
N VAL A 62 27.85 2.78 0.85
CA VAL A 62 26.57 2.99 1.55
C VAL A 62 25.78 4.12 0.89
N GLN A 63 26.42 5.24 0.53
CA GLN A 63 25.77 6.34 -0.19
C GLN A 63 25.23 5.88 -1.56
N ASN A 64 25.98 5.06 -2.28
CA ASN A 64 25.52 4.48 -3.54
C ASN A 64 24.33 3.52 -3.35
N VAL A 65 24.30 2.76 -2.24
CA VAL A 65 23.16 1.91 -1.88
C VAL A 65 21.92 2.77 -1.59
N TYR A 66 22.05 3.89 -0.86
CA TYR A 66 20.94 4.81 -0.62
C TYR A 66 20.38 5.36 -1.94
N LYS A 67 21.23 5.83 -2.83
CA LYS A 67 20.81 6.31 -4.16
C LYS A 67 20.11 5.22 -4.97
N GLU A 68 20.60 3.99 -4.90
CA GLU A 68 19.96 2.87 -5.60
C GLU A 68 18.59 2.55 -5.03
N VAL A 69 18.42 2.58 -3.70
CA VAL A 69 17.12 2.37 -3.03
C VAL A 69 16.10 3.45 -3.42
N GLU A 70 16.55 4.69 -3.67
CA GLU A 70 15.65 5.79 -4.12
C GLU A 70 14.95 5.51 -5.43
N HIS A 71 15.51 4.68 -6.28
CA HIS A 71 14.88 4.29 -7.54
C HIS A 71 13.72 3.30 -7.37
N TYR A 72 13.57 2.69 -6.20
CA TYR A 72 12.47 1.78 -5.94
C TYR A 72 11.27 2.52 -5.37
N LYS A 73 10.09 2.12 -5.79
CA LYS A 73 8.79 2.62 -5.34
C LYS A 73 7.95 1.48 -4.82
N GLN A 74 6.91 1.78 -4.05
CA GLN A 74 6.09 0.77 -3.40
C GLN A 74 4.59 1.03 -3.52
N ILE A 75 3.82 -0.06 -3.45
CA ILE A 75 2.38 -0.04 -3.13
C ILE A 75 2.19 -0.92 -1.91
N SER A 76 1.48 -0.39 -0.90
CA SER A 76 1.19 -1.09 0.34
C SER A 76 -0.28 -1.45 0.43
N PHE A 77 -0.55 -2.65 0.92
CA PHE A 77 -1.87 -3.18 1.20
C PHE A 77 -1.91 -3.69 2.63
N CYS A 78 -3.07 -3.58 3.28
CA CYS A 78 -3.36 -4.28 4.51
C CYS A 78 -3.89 -5.70 4.19
N LEU A 79 -3.63 -6.65 5.07
CA LEU A 79 -4.18 -8.01 5.01
C LEU A 79 -5.15 -8.24 6.16
N ASP A 80 -5.98 -9.27 6.05
CA ASP A 80 -6.73 -9.80 7.19
C ASP A 80 -5.78 -10.21 8.31
N TYR A 81 -6.14 -9.89 9.56
CA TYR A 81 -5.34 -10.18 10.74
C TYR A 81 -6.18 -10.91 11.78
N GLU A 82 -5.83 -12.18 12.02
CA GLU A 82 -6.56 -13.05 12.96
C GLU A 82 -8.06 -13.10 12.58
N GLU A 83 -8.95 -12.63 13.46
CA GLU A 83 -10.39 -12.58 13.25
C GLU A 83 -10.87 -11.26 12.60
N PHE A 84 -9.95 -10.32 12.32
CA PHE A 84 -10.30 -9.01 11.79
C PHE A 84 -10.04 -8.95 10.28
N GLU A 85 -11.05 -8.54 9.55
CA GLU A 85 -10.90 -8.22 8.13
C GLU A 85 -10.07 -6.94 7.96
N GLY A 86 -9.21 -6.93 6.95
CA GLY A 86 -8.23 -5.85 6.76
C GLY A 86 -8.84 -4.46 6.54
N TYR A 87 -10.12 -4.35 6.16
CA TYR A 87 -10.85 -3.08 6.08
C TYR A 87 -11.31 -2.54 7.44
N ALA A 88 -11.34 -3.36 8.49
CA ALA A 88 -11.91 -2.99 9.79
C ALA A 88 -10.90 -2.32 10.75
N SER A 89 -9.68 -2.02 10.32
CA SER A 89 -8.63 -1.44 11.16
C SER A 89 -8.83 0.06 11.41
N PRO A 90 -9.17 0.52 12.64
CA PRO A 90 -9.33 1.95 12.94
C PRO A 90 -8.05 2.75 12.72
N MET A 91 -6.88 2.13 12.99
CA MET A 91 -5.57 2.77 12.79
C MET A 91 -5.31 3.05 11.31
N MET A 92 -5.66 2.10 10.44
CA MET A 92 -5.49 2.28 9.00
C MET A 92 -6.40 3.38 8.47
N TRP A 93 -7.64 3.47 8.94
CA TRP A 93 -8.55 4.55 8.60
C TRP A 93 -8.00 5.90 9.04
N GLY A 94 -7.47 6.00 10.27
CA GLY A 94 -6.90 7.24 10.80
C GLY A 94 -5.67 7.72 10.04
N HIS A 95 -4.79 6.81 9.64
CA HIS A 95 -3.51 7.15 9.01
C HIS A 95 -3.60 7.37 7.49
N TYR A 96 -4.45 6.60 6.80
CA TYR A 96 -4.37 6.51 5.33
C TYR A 96 -5.63 6.93 4.59
N ALA A 97 -6.78 6.92 5.25
CA ALA A 97 -8.07 7.17 4.61
C ALA A 97 -8.75 8.47 5.07
N ARG A 98 -8.08 9.32 5.83
CA ARG A 98 -8.68 10.57 6.31
C ARG A 98 -8.12 11.76 5.56
N ASP A 99 -9.02 12.62 5.08
CA ASP A 99 -8.73 13.98 4.65
C ASP A 99 -9.45 14.97 5.57
N TYR A 100 -9.01 16.24 5.60
CA TYR A 100 -9.52 17.28 6.53
C TYR A 100 -11.05 17.45 6.47
N GLN A 101 -11.69 17.12 5.37
CA GLN A 101 -13.12 17.40 5.14
C GLN A 101 -13.96 16.19 4.72
N ARG A 102 -13.36 15.03 4.41
CA ARG A 102 -14.08 13.86 3.90
C ARG A 102 -13.48 12.57 4.41
N SER A 103 -14.32 11.57 4.59
CA SER A 103 -13.87 10.20 4.79
C SER A 103 -13.13 9.71 3.55
N GLY A 104 -12.09 8.93 3.77
CA GLY A 104 -11.44 8.21 2.68
C GLY A 104 -12.16 6.92 2.35
N VAL A 105 -11.47 6.09 1.62
CA VAL A 105 -11.98 4.84 1.06
C VAL A 105 -11.00 3.71 1.33
N CYS A 106 -11.50 2.51 1.58
CA CYS A 106 -10.72 1.29 1.56
C CYS A 106 -11.21 0.40 0.40
N LEU A 107 -10.30 0.04 -0.50
CA LEU A 107 -10.57 -0.85 -1.63
C LEU A 107 -10.21 -2.28 -1.25
N GLU A 108 -11.14 -3.22 -1.39
CA GLU A 108 -10.84 -4.64 -1.37
C GLU A 108 -10.46 -5.09 -2.79
N ILE A 109 -9.31 -5.73 -2.91
CA ILE A 109 -8.71 -6.11 -4.19
C ILE A 109 -8.41 -7.60 -4.16
N ASP A 110 -8.90 -8.34 -5.15
CA ASP A 110 -8.51 -9.73 -5.35
C ASP A 110 -7.14 -9.80 -6.02
N SER A 111 -6.14 -10.26 -5.25
CA SER A 111 -4.76 -10.36 -5.73
C SER A 111 -4.58 -11.28 -6.94
N SER A 112 -5.49 -12.23 -7.18
CA SER A 112 -5.42 -13.15 -8.32
C SER A 112 -5.75 -12.47 -9.64
N LYS A 113 -6.45 -11.33 -9.59
CA LYS A 113 -6.86 -10.55 -10.75
C LYS A 113 -5.93 -9.38 -11.07
N ILE A 114 -4.94 -9.11 -10.21
CA ILE A 114 -3.95 -8.06 -10.48
C ILE A 114 -3.10 -8.46 -11.67
N LYS A 115 -3.00 -7.55 -12.64
CA LYS A 115 -2.19 -7.75 -13.84
C LYS A 115 -0.77 -7.23 -13.61
N PHE A 116 0.13 -8.13 -13.29
CA PHE A 116 1.53 -7.79 -13.12
C PHE A 116 2.23 -7.68 -14.47
N PRO A 117 2.93 -6.56 -14.73
CA PRO A 117 3.73 -6.46 -15.94
C PRO A 117 4.88 -7.47 -15.89
N GLN A 118 5.25 -8.00 -17.05
CA GLN A 118 6.36 -8.94 -17.22
C GLN A 118 7.69 -8.18 -17.26
N ILE A 119 8.02 -7.50 -16.18
CA ILE A 119 9.28 -6.76 -16.03
C ILE A 119 10.14 -7.36 -14.94
N PRO A 120 11.47 -7.31 -15.07
CA PRO A 120 12.38 -7.69 -13.99
C PRO A 120 12.18 -6.77 -12.78
N LYS A 121 12.48 -7.31 -11.57
CA LYS A 121 12.52 -6.52 -10.32
C LYS A 121 11.18 -6.00 -9.80
N ILE A 122 10.08 -6.74 -10.00
CA ILE A 122 8.90 -6.63 -9.15
C ILE A 122 9.02 -7.63 -7.99
N TYR A 123 9.03 -7.11 -6.77
CA TYR A 123 9.10 -7.90 -5.55
C TYR A 123 7.79 -7.78 -4.77
N ARG A 124 7.28 -8.91 -4.27
CA ARG A 124 5.99 -8.97 -3.58
C ARG A 124 6.13 -9.81 -2.31
N LYS A 125 5.80 -9.24 -1.16
CA LYS A 125 5.94 -9.98 0.09
C LYS A 125 5.15 -9.33 1.22
N LYS A 126 4.74 -10.15 2.20
CA LYS A 126 4.28 -9.68 3.51
C LYS A 126 5.46 -9.07 4.27
N VAL A 127 5.23 -7.89 4.87
CA VAL A 127 6.23 -7.20 5.70
C VAL A 127 6.43 -7.96 7.01
N SER A 128 7.67 -8.09 7.43
CA SER A 128 8.04 -8.68 8.71
C SER A 128 8.34 -7.60 9.75
N TYR A 129 7.73 -7.73 10.92
CA TYR A 129 7.86 -6.74 12.00
C TYR A 129 8.86 -7.20 13.05
N ARG A 130 9.77 -6.30 13.48
CA ARG A 130 10.84 -6.60 14.44
C ARG A 130 10.91 -5.51 15.51
N LYS A 131 11.13 -5.92 16.77
CA LYS A 131 11.37 -4.97 17.89
C LYS A 131 12.67 -4.20 17.66
N ASN A 132 13.71 -4.90 17.19
CA ASN A 132 14.98 -4.31 16.83
C ASN A 132 15.20 -4.54 15.32
N LEU A 133 15.43 -3.48 14.59
CA LEU A 133 15.82 -3.58 13.18
C LEU A 133 17.27 -4.06 13.14
N THR A 134 17.45 -5.32 12.72
CA THR A 134 18.79 -5.90 12.60
C THR A 134 19.59 -5.17 11.53
N PRO A 135 20.85 -4.84 11.78
CA PRO A 135 21.73 -4.25 10.79
C PRO A 135 21.79 -5.09 9.51
N THR A 136 21.90 -4.42 8.37
CA THR A 136 22.18 -5.07 7.10
C THR A 136 23.69 -5.10 6.92
N HIS A 137 24.26 -6.31 6.93
CA HIS A 137 25.71 -6.48 6.84
C HIS A 137 26.21 -6.24 5.42
N VAL A 138 27.16 -5.34 5.30
CA VAL A 138 27.92 -5.12 4.07
C VAL A 138 29.15 -6.02 4.11
N GLY A 139 29.09 -7.11 3.41
CA GLY A 139 30.21 -8.05 3.32
C GLY A 139 30.12 -8.85 2.02
N GLY A 140 31.27 -9.27 1.51
CA GLY A 140 31.34 -10.06 0.28
C GLY A 140 30.93 -9.32 -0.98
N VAL A 141 31.00 -7.98 -0.97
CA VAL A 141 30.67 -7.11 -2.11
C VAL A 141 31.97 -6.46 -2.60
N ASP A 142 32.22 -6.54 -3.90
CA ASP A 142 33.25 -5.73 -4.54
C ASP A 142 32.68 -4.30 -4.75
N ALA A 143 32.98 -3.40 -3.80
CA ALA A 143 32.43 -2.05 -3.80
C ALA A 143 32.88 -1.18 -5.00
N GLU A 144 33.97 -1.57 -5.67
CA GLU A 144 34.50 -0.89 -6.86
C GLU A 144 33.79 -1.35 -8.15
N MET A 145 32.99 -2.40 -8.08
CA MET A 145 32.23 -2.89 -9.22
C MET A 145 31.15 -1.88 -9.61
N LYS A 146 31.04 -1.54 -10.87
CA LYS A 146 30.13 -0.51 -11.40
C LYS A 146 28.67 -0.65 -10.95
N ASN A 147 28.20 -1.87 -10.71
CA ASN A 147 26.83 -2.17 -10.29
C ASN A 147 26.76 -2.79 -8.87
N ALA A 148 27.79 -2.59 -8.05
CA ALA A 148 27.87 -3.19 -6.71
C ALA A 148 26.67 -2.85 -5.81
N ALA A 149 26.25 -1.59 -5.81
CA ALA A 149 25.10 -1.13 -5.03
C ALA A 149 23.79 -1.80 -5.48
N GLU A 150 23.56 -1.89 -6.78
CA GLU A 150 22.39 -2.57 -7.34
C GLU A 150 22.34 -4.05 -6.95
N LEU A 151 23.44 -4.77 -7.14
CA LEU A 151 23.54 -6.19 -6.73
C LEU A 151 23.31 -6.38 -5.24
N PHE A 152 23.83 -5.46 -4.42
CA PHE A 152 23.61 -5.46 -2.98
C PHE A 152 22.14 -5.26 -2.63
N VAL A 153 21.47 -4.29 -3.23
CA VAL A 153 20.03 -4.01 -3.02
C VAL A 153 19.20 -5.22 -3.41
N VAL A 154 19.43 -5.80 -4.58
CA VAL A 154 18.72 -7.02 -5.03
C VAL A 154 18.92 -8.18 -4.05
N LYS A 155 20.15 -8.42 -3.60
CA LYS A 155 20.48 -9.48 -2.63
C LYS A 155 19.81 -9.24 -1.27
N ASN A 156 19.79 -8.01 -0.81
CA ASN A 156 19.30 -7.63 0.52
C ASN A 156 17.87 -7.07 0.52
N ARG A 157 17.12 -7.16 -0.58
CA ARG A 157 15.78 -6.60 -0.76
C ARG A 157 14.80 -6.93 0.37
N ASN A 158 14.91 -8.12 0.98
CA ASN A 158 14.05 -8.51 2.09
C ASN A 158 14.30 -7.65 3.34
N ASN A 159 15.54 -7.28 3.59
CA ASN A 159 15.92 -6.44 4.72
C ASN A 159 15.62 -4.96 4.46
N LEU A 160 15.79 -4.53 3.21
CA LEU A 160 15.63 -3.14 2.83
C LEU A 160 14.16 -2.75 2.61
N PHE A 161 13.35 -3.64 2.03
CA PHE A 161 12.00 -3.30 1.59
C PHE A 161 10.87 -3.98 2.37
N PHE A 162 11.13 -5.08 3.07
CA PHE A 162 10.09 -5.91 3.70
C PHE A 162 10.29 -6.12 5.19
N LYS A 163 10.95 -5.17 5.86
CA LYS A 163 11.05 -5.10 7.31
C LYS A 163 10.55 -3.75 7.81
N LYS A 164 9.78 -3.79 8.88
CA LYS A 164 9.27 -2.62 9.57
C LYS A 164 9.44 -2.76 11.07
N HIS A 165 9.49 -1.64 11.77
CA HIS A 165 9.51 -1.66 13.23
C HIS A 165 8.21 -2.23 13.79
N TRP A 166 8.29 -2.93 14.91
CA TRP A 166 7.18 -3.60 15.57
C TRP A 166 5.94 -2.71 15.81
N HIS A 167 6.09 -1.44 16.08
CA HIS A 167 4.99 -0.51 16.31
C HIS A 167 4.02 -0.41 15.12
N TRP A 168 4.47 -0.75 13.93
CA TRP A 168 3.66 -0.77 12.71
C TRP A 168 2.97 -2.12 12.43
N LYS A 169 3.03 -3.07 13.38
CA LYS A 169 2.47 -4.42 13.17
C LYS A 169 0.96 -4.42 12.86
N TYR A 170 0.24 -3.41 13.34
CA TYR A 170 -1.19 -3.25 13.09
C TYR A 170 -1.54 -3.05 11.59
N GLU A 171 -0.59 -2.63 10.77
CA GLU A 171 -0.81 -2.51 9.32
C GLU A 171 -0.96 -3.86 8.64
N ASN A 172 -0.39 -4.92 9.21
CA ASN A 172 -0.35 -6.27 8.63
C ASN A 172 -0.08 -6.24 7.13
N GLU A 173 0.99 -5.54 6.77
CA GLU A 173 1.25 -5.04 5.42
C GLU A 173 1.68 -6.14 4.45
N TYR A 174 1.09 -6.14 3.25
CA TYR A 174 1.60 -6.80 2.06
C TYR A 174 2.08 -5.73 1.08
N ARG A 175 3.32 -5.84 0.66
CA ARG A 175 3.98 -4.80 -0.12
C ARG A 175 4.37 -5.30 -1.49
N ILE A 176 4.18 -4.44 -2.49
CA ILE A 176 4.71 -4.61 -3.84
C ILE A 176 5.74 -3.51 -4.06
N VAL A 177 6.95 -3.89 -4.48
CA VAL A 177 8.08 -2.98 -4.70
C VAL A 177 8.59 -3.15 -6.11
N SER A 178 8.81 -2.06 -6.81
CA SER A 178 9.38 -2.06 -8.16
C SER A 178 10.33 -0.89 -8.36
N LYS A 179 11.34 -1.07 -9.21
CA LYS A 179 12.22 -0.01 -9.71
C LYS A 179 11.68 0.63 -10.99
N GLU A 180 11.00 -0.14 -11.80
CA GLU A 180 10.65 0.24 -13.18
C GLU A 180 9.15 0.53 -13.36
N CYS A 181 8.31 0.09 -12.41
CA CYS A 181 6.87 0.21 -12.53
C CYS A 181 6.37 1.48 -11.84
N GLU A 182 5.67 2.32 -12.58
CA GLU A 182 5.03 3.52 -12.06
C GLU A 182 3.59 3.25 -11.60
N GLU A 183 2.91 2.31 -12.26
CA GLU A 183 1.50 1.99 -12.02
C GLU A 183 1.26 0.49 -12.07
N LEU A 184 0.29 0.02 -11.28
CA LEU A 184 -0.18 -1.35 -11.23
C LEU A 184 -1.59 -1.43 -11.78
N ASP A 185 -1.81 -2.23 -12.83
CA ASP A 185 -3.15 -2.48 -13.39
C ASP A 185 -3.95 -3.38 -12.46
N ILE A 186 -5.06 -2.84 -11.94
CA ILE A 186 -6.02 -3.53 -11.07
C ILE A 186 -7.39 -3.66 -11.73
N SER A 187 -7.48 -3.53 -13.05
CA SER A 187 -8.74 -3.62 -13.78
C SER A 187 -9.44 -4.95 -13.56
N GLY A 188 -10.67 -4.89 -13.06
CA GLY A 188 -11.46 -6.05 -12.65
C GLY A 188 -11.01 -6.74 -11.37
N ALA A 189 -10.01 -6.18 -10.64
CA ALA A 189 -9.53 -6.73 -9.38
C ALA A 189 -10.23 -6.14 -8.15
N ILE A 190 -10.83 -4.96 -8.23
CA ILE A 190 -11.58 -4.35 -7.13
C ILE A 190 -12.88 -5.16 -6.92
N THR A 191 -13.07 -5.68 -5.71
CA THR A 191 -14.22 -6.51 -5.33
C THR A 191 -15.19 -5.79 -4.39
N SER A 192 -14.69 -4.84 -3.61
CA SER A 192 -15.51 -4.05 -2.69
C SER A 192 -14.88 -2.69 -2.44
N VAL A 193 -15.73 -1.73 -2.09
CA VAL A 193 -15.35 -0.37 -1.69
C VAL A 193 -15.98 -0.11 -0.32
N TYR A 194 -15.16 0.19 0.68
CA TYR A 194 -15.59 0.49 2.03
C TYR A 194 -15.45 1.98 2.31
N VAL A 195 -16.44 2.55 2.98
CA VAL A 195 -16.47 3.95 3.43
C VAL A 195 -16.68 3.97 4.94
N LEU A 196 -15.97 4.84 5.64
CA LEU A 196 -16.09 4.96 7.08
C LEU A 196 -17.27 5.87 7.45
N GLY A 197 -18.17 5.34 8.31
CA GLY A 197 -19.15 6.13 9.03
C GLY A 197 -20.28 6.70 8.19
N GLU A 198 -20.86 7.81 8.69
CA GLU A 198 -22.07 8.43 8.17
C GLU A 198 -21.80 9.58 7.18
N ASP A 199 -20.65 9.59 6.53
CA ASP A 199 -20.35 10.60 5.50
C ASP A 199 -21.23 10.39 4.26
N ASN A 200 -22.45 10.91 4.34
CA ASN A 200 -23.43 10.79 3.28
C ASN A 200 -22.95 11.46 1.98
N VAL A 201 -22.14 12.51 2.06
CA VAL A 201 -21.61 13.21 0.87
C VAL A 201 -20.63 12.31 0.13
N THR A 202 -19.72 11.67 0.86
CA THR A 202 -18.77 10.71 0.26
C THR A 202 -19.51 9.49 -0.29
N LEU A 203 -20.50 8.94 0.43
CA LEU A 203 -21.32 7.82 -0.05
C LEU A 203 -22.08 8.17 -1.33
N GLN A 204 -22.74 9.32 -1.39
CA GLN A 204 -23.46 9.76 -2.59
C GLN A 204 -22.50 9.95 -3.77
N SER A 205 -21.36 10.60 -3.54
CA SER A 205 -20.36 10.82 -4.59
C SER A 205 -19.82 9.50 -5.13
N ILE A 206 -19.52 8.53 -4.25
CA ILE A 206 -19.07 7.20 -4.65
C ILE A 206 -20.16 6.46 -5.40
N SER A 207 -21.41 6.51 -4.92
CA SER A 207 -22.55 5.89 -5.59
C SER A 207 -22.68 6.41 -7.01
N HIS A 208 -22.60 7.73 -7.23
CA HIS A 208 -22.65 8.29 -8.59
C HIS A 208 -21.50 7.82 -9.48
N ILE A 209 -20.26 7.79 -8.96
CA ILE A 209 -19.09 7.35 -9.71
C ILE A 209 -19.19 5.88 -10.09
N ILE A 210 -19.67 5.03 -9.16
CA ILE A 210 -19.78 3.59 -9.39
C ILE A 210 -20.99 3.24 -10.25
N MET A 211 -22.09 3.99 -10.15
CA MET A 211 -23.34 3.74 -10.87
C MET A 211 -23.22 3.94 -12.38
N ASP A 212 -22.34 4.82 -12.82
CA ASP A 212 -21.99 4.94 -14.24
C ASP A 212 -21.29 3.66 -14.78
N SER A 213 -20.98 2.70 -13.93
CA SER A 213 -20.24 1.49 -14.27
C SER A 213 -21.03 0.18 -14.23
N GLU A 214 -22.34 0.18 -14.07
CA GLU A 214 -23.26 -0.99 -14.08
C GLU A 214 -23.07 -2.06 -12.98
N LYS A 215 -22.31 -1.80 -11.89
CA LYS A 215 -21.93 -2.87 -10.94
C LYS A 215 -21.88 -2.41 -9.47
N VAL A 216 -22.99 -2.28 -8.77
CA VAL A 216 -22.96 -1.89 -7.34
C VAL A 216 -23.91 -2.71 -6.45
N GLY A 217 -23.43 -3.20 -5.30
CA GLY A 217 -24.23 -3.76 -4.22
C GLY A 217 -23.76 -3.25 -2.84
N PHE A 218 -24.70 -3.02 -1.91
CA PHE A 218 -24.40 -2.51 -0.56
C PHE A 218 -24.25 -3.61 0.50
N LEU A 219 -23.32 -3.42 1.43
CA LEU A 219 -23.25 -4.19 2.67
C LEU A 219 -23.12 -3.23 3.86
N ASN A 220 -24.03 -3.36 4.82
CA ASN A 220 -23.97 -2.63 6.07
C ASN A 220 -23.34 -3.52 7.15
N VAL A 221 -22.18 -3.15 7.65
CA VAL A 221 -21.50 -3.87 8.73
C VAL A 221 -21.17 -2.86 9.83
N GLY A 222 -22.01 -2.82 10.89
CA GLY A 222 -21.71 -2.17 12.15
C GLY A 222 -21.03 -0.79 12.08
N GLY A 223 -21.61 0.19 11.38
CA GLY A 223 -21.03 1.53 11.21
C GLY A 223 -20.03 1.67 10.06
N LEU A 224 -19.61 0.59 9.44
CA LEU A 224 -18.89 0.55 8.17
C LEU A 224 -19.87 0.19 7.06
N ARG A 225 -19.97 1.03 6.05
CA ARG A 225 -20.76 0.74 4.85
C ARG A 225 -19.84 0.29 3.74
N SER A 226 -20.11 -0.86 3.15
CA SER A 226 -19.37 -1.37 2.02
C SER A 226 -20.25 -1.41 0.77
N LEU A 227 -19.64 -1.07 -0.36
CA LEU A 227 -20.20 -1.25 -1.67
C LEU A 227 -19.59 -2.52 -2.27
N LYS A 228 -20.37 -3.60 -2.38
CA LYS A 228 -19.94 -4.78 -3.14
C LYS A 228 -20.20 -4.57 -4.62
N LEU A 229 -19.18 -4.80 -5.42
CA LEU A 229 -19.28 -4.80 -6.86
C LEU A 229 -19.85 -6.15 -7.34
N ASN A 230 -21.16 -6.25 -7.41
CA ASN A 230 -21.86 -7.37 -8.06
C ASN A 230 -22.62 -6.82 -9.28
N SER A 231 -22.92 -7.69 -10.24
CA SER A 231 -23.92 -7.36 -11.26
C SER A 231 -25.26 -7.09 -10.59
N MET A 232 -25.71 -5.83 -10.63
CA MET A 232 -26.94 -5.41 -10.00
C MET A 232 -28.09 -5.37 -11.01
N ASN A 233 -29.27 -5.82 -10.60
CA ASN A 233 -30.47 -5.59 -11.39
C ASN A 233 -31.13 -4.25 -11.00
N LEU A 234 -32.06 -3.77 -11.84
CA LEU A 234 -32.73 -2.50 -11.66
C LEU A 234 -33.53 -2.40 -10.34
N TYR A 235 -33.94 -3.53 -9.80
CA TYR A 235 -34.67 -3.60 -8.52
C TYR A 235 -33.76 -3.30 -7.33
N GLU A 236 -32.57 -3.88 -7.29
CA GLU A 236 -31.55 -3.58 -6.27
C GLU A 236 -31.13 -2.12 -6.30
N TYR A 237 -31.02 -1.53 -7.50
CA TYR A 237 -30.74 -0.13 -7.69
C TYR A 237 -31.82 0.79 -7.07
N ASN A 238 -33.07 0.53 -7.35
CA ASN A 238 -34.20 1.32 -6.81
C ASN A 238 -34.29 1.20 -5.29
N SER A 239 -34.07 0.03 -4.72
CA SER A 239 -34.03 -0.20 -3.28
C SER A 239 -32.96 0.65 -2.58
N ILE A 240 -31.79 0.78 -3.21
CA ILE A 240 -30.71 1.60 -2.69
C ILE A 240 -31.03 3.09 -2.75
N GLN A 241 -31.66 3.56 -3.83
CA GLN A 241 -32.09 4.96 -3.96
C GLN A 241 -33.14 5.30 -2.90
N GLU A 242 -34.04 4.37 -2.58
CA GLU A 242 -35.01 4.53 -1.51
C GLU A 242 -34.35 4.57 -0.13
N GLU A 243 -33.32 3.75 0.10
CA GLU A 243 -32.56 3.75 1.35
C GLU A 243 -31.75 5.04 1.51
N ILE A 244 -31.10 5.52 0.45
CA ILE A 244 -30.41 6.82 0.44
C ILE A 244 -31.39 7.97 0.72
N LYS A 245 -32.57 7.94 0.09
CA LYS A 245 -33.61 8.93 0.29
C LYS A 245 -34.11 8.91 1.73
N TYR A 246 -34.37 7.73 2.30
CA TYR A 246 -34.79 7.55 3.69
C TYR A 246 -33.73 8.07 4.69
N ILE A 247 -32.46 7.83 4.43
CA ILE A 247 -31.37 8.33 5.26
C ILE A 247 -31.29 9.86 5.20
N ASN A 248 -31.45 10.46 4.01
CA ASN A 248 -31.43 11.91 3.84
C ASN A 248 -32.63 12.59 4.51
N GLU A 249 -33.80 11.96 4.49
CA GLU A 249 -35.02 12.49 5.13
C GLU A 249 -34.97 12.38 6.66
N LYS A 250 -34.30 11.37 7.22
CA LYS A 250 -34.15 11.22 8.69
C LYS A 250 -32.92 11.90 9.28
N GLY A 251 -31.84 12.09 8.51
CA GLY A 251 -30.63 12.79 8.95
C GLY A 251 -30.75 14.31 8.99
N GLY A 252 -31.89 14.85 8.61
CA GLY A 252 -32.21 16.28 8.67
C GLY A 252 -32.83 16.76 10.00
N LEU A 253 -32.85 15.92 11.03
CA LEU A 253 -33.39 16.24 12.35
C LEU A 253 -32.35 15.94 13.44
N SER A 254 -31.35 16.81 13.59
CA SER A 254 -30.76 17.19 14.91
C SER A 254 -29.63 18.21 14.72
#